data_2d98ed57abfc9ef4fa89ad6cf6700615
#
_entry.id   2d98ed57abfc9ef4fa89ad6cf6700615
#
_cell.length_a   1.000
_cell.length_b   1.000
_cell.length_c   1.000
_cell.angle_alpha   90.00
_cell.angle_beta   90.00
_cell.angle_gamma   90.00
#
_symmetry.space_group_name_H-M   'P 1'
#
loop_
_entity.id
_entity.type
_entity.pdbx_description
1 polymer ?
#
loop_
_entity_poly.entity_id
_entity_poly.type
_entity_poly.pdbx_seq_one_letter_code
_entity_poly.pdbx_strand_id
1 'polypeptide(L)'
;MKTVKEIRMEFDSAPVKKWRELYEIYGKDERQGVRKLLEQYRKKEDRLEAEMQRMEQMMQYEKKYEHLGYLCGIDEVGRGPLAGPVVACAVILPKNSKILYLNDSKKLTAAKREELYDV
;
A
#
# COMPACT_ATOMS: atom_id res chain seq x y z
N MET A 1 -21.22 -17.01 -21.54
CA MET A 1 -20.80 -15.61 -21.20
C MET A 1 -20.69 -15.53 -19.69
N LYS A 2 -19.55 -15.10 -19.14
CA LYS A 2 -19.36 -15.02 -17.67
C LYS A 2 -20.22 -13.92 -17.05
N THR A 3 -20.69 -14.16 -15.84
CA THR A 3 -21.41 -13.18 -15.04
C THR A 3 -20.45 -12.10 -14.50
N VAL A 4 -20.97 -10.95 -14.11
CA VAL A 4 -20.16 -9.88 -13.48
C VAL A 4 -19.46 -10.40 -12.22
N LYS A 5 -20.10 -11.31 -11.48
CA LYS A 5 -19.52 -11.94 -10.27
C LYS A 5 -18.31 -12.82 -10.63
N GLU A 6 -18.42 -13.63 -11.66
CA GLU A 6 -17.30 -14.47 -12.12
C GLU A 6 -16.12 -13.64 -12.63
N ILE A 7 -16.39 -12.56 -13.38
CA ILE A 7 -15.35 -11.63 -13.83
C ILE A 7 -14.66 -10.96 -12.63
N ARG A 8 -15.42 -10.56 -11.61
CA ARG A 8 -14.87 -10.01 -10.36
C ARG A 8 -13.92 -11.00 -9.69
N MET A 9 -14.33 -12.26 -9.57
CA MET A 9 -13.49 -13.31 -8.96
C MET A 9 -12.18 -13.51 -9.72
N GLU A 10 -12.19 -13.36 -11.04
CA GLU A 10 -10.95 -13.43 -11.84
C GLU A 10 -9.98 -12.28 -11.53
N PHE A 11 -10.50 -11.05 -11.43
CA PHE A 11 -9.67 -9.91 -11.02
C PHE A 11 -9.15 -10.07 -9.59
N ASP A 12 -9.98 -10.53 -8.65
CA ASP A 12 -9.57 -10.70 -7.25
C ASP A 12 -8.54 -11.81 -7.05
N SER A 13 -8.58 -12.85 -7.86
CA SER A 13 -7.61 -13.95 -7.81
C SER A 13 -6.33 -13.71 -8.61
N ALA A 14 -6.37 -12.78 -9.57
CA ALA A 14 -5.23 -12.49 -10.43
C ALA A 14 -4.28 -11.44 -9.79
N PRO A 15 -2.96 -11.61 -9.90
CA PRO A 15 -2.03 -10.54 -9.52
C PRO A 15 -2.24 -9.32 -10.41
N VAL A 16 -2.02 -8.11 -9.85
CA VAL A 16 -2.28 -6.83 -10.54
C VAL A 16 -1.66 -6.75 -11.93
N LYS A 17 -0.45 -7.27 -12.10
CA LYS A 17 0.24 -7.32 -13.41
C LYS A 17 -0.54 -8.05 -14.52
N LYS A 18 -1.47 -8.95 -14.16
CA LYS A 18 -2.34 -9.67 -15.11
C LYS A 18 -3.65 -8.95 -15.39
N TRP A 19 -3.97 -7.87 -14.67
CA TRP A 19 -5.20 -7.12 -14.91
C TRP A 19 -5.26 -6.51 -16.30
N ARG A 20 -4.10 -6.15 -16.87
CA ARG A 20 -4.02 -5.65 -18.24
C ARG A 20 -4.61 -6.63 -19.26
N GLU A 21 -4.29 -7.92 -19.13
CA GLU A 21 -4.86 -8.97 -19.99
C GLU A 21 -6.38 -9.09 -19.79
N LEU A 22 -6.86 -8.99 -18.55
CA LEU A 22 -8.29 -9.02 -18.24
C LEU A 22 -9.02 -7.80 -18.82
N TYR A 23 -8.41 -6.62 -18.83
CA TYR A 23 -8.99 -5.44 -19.48
C TYR A 23 -9.09 -5.63 -21.02
N GLU A 24 -8.15 -6.31 -21.64
CA GLU A 24 -8.21 -6.62 -23.08
C GLU A 24 -9.35 -7.60 -23.38
N ILE A 25 -9.53 -8.61 -22.53
CA ILE A 25 -10.58 -9.62 -22.66
C ILE A 25 -11.97 -9.00 -22.48
N TYR A 26 -12.16 -8.22 -21.40
CA TYR A 26 -13.48 -7.71 -21.00
C TYR A 26 -13.76 -6.27 -21.44
N GLY A 27 -12.78 -5.57 -22.02
CA GLY A 27 -12.92 -4.16 -22.40
C GLY A 27 -13.94 -3.90 -23.51
N LYS A 28 -14.27 -4.92 -24.32
CA LYS A 28 -15.29 -4.86 -25.37
C LYS A 28 -16.70 -5.24 -24.86
N ASP A 29 -16.83 -5.64 -23.60
CA ASP A 29 -18.11 -6.01 -23.03
C ASP A 29 -18.95 -4.77 -22.74
N GLU A 30 -20.07 -4.64 -23.44
CA GLU A 30 -20.92 -3.45 -23.36
C GLU A 30 -21.83 -3.40 -22.14
N ARG A 31 -21.92 -4.51 -21.38
CA ARG A 31 -22.77 -4.58 -20.19
C ARG A 31 -22.33 -3.54 -19.15
N GLN A 32 -23.29 -2.72 -18.70
CA GLN A 32 -23.03 -1.64 -17.73
C GLN A 32 -22.37 -2.15 -16.44
N GLY A 33 -22.75 -3.34 -15.97
CA GLY A 33 -22.16 -3.96 -14.79
C GLY A 33 -20.67 -4.30 -14.97
N VAL A 34 -20.27 -4.75 -16.18
CA VAL A 34 -18.87 -5.03 -16.50
C VAL A 34 -18.08 -3.74 -16.63
N ARG A 35 -18.60 -2.73 -17.32
CA ARG A 35 -17.94 -1.42 -17.44
C ARG A 35 -17.65 -0.79 -16.08
N LYS A 36 -18.66 -0.78 -15.17
CA LYS A 36 -18.47 -0.29 -13.80
C LYS A 36 -17.42 -1.10 -13.03
N LEU A 37 -17.40 -2.42 -13.21
CA LEU A 37 -16.42 -3.29 -12.58
C LEU A 37 -15.00 -2.94 -13.05
N LEU A 38 -14.78 -2.84 -14.36
CA LEU A 38 -13.48 -2.48 -14.94
C LEU A 38 -13.00 -1.11 -14.45
N GLU A 39 -13.91 -0.12 -14.38
CA GLU A 39 -13.57 1.20 -13.83
C GLU A 39 -13.14 1.13 -12.36
N GLN A 40 -13.79 0.30 -11.54
CA GLN A 40 -13.39 0.10 -10.14
C GLN A 40 -11.96 -0.46 -10.03
N TYR A 41 -11.62 -1.46 -10.85
CA TYR A 41 -10.28 -2.05 -10.84
C TYR A 41 -9.21 -1.09 -11.39
N ARG A 42 -9.52 -0.28 -12.42
CA ARG A 42 -8.62 0.79 -12.88
C ARG A 42 -8.31 1.79 -11.78
N LYS A 43 -9.34 2.27 -11.06
CA LYS A 43 -9.13 3.17 -9.91
C LYS A 43 -8.32 2.52 -8.79
N LYS A 44 -8.47 1.21 -8.59
CA LYS A 44 -7.67 0.45 -7.61
C LYS A 44 -6.21 0.34 -8.05
N GLU A 45 -5.98 0.09 -9.34
CA GLU A 45 -4.64 0.06 -9.94
C GLU A 45 -3.94 1.42 -9.83
N ASP A 46 -4.62 2.52 -10.22
CA ASP A 46 -4.10 3.89 -10.10
C ASP A 46 -3.72 4.24 -8.65
N ARG A 47 -4.55 3.85 -7.68
CA ARG A 47 -4.26 4.07 -6.25
C ARG A 47 -3.04 3.30 -5.79
N LEU A 48 -2.88 2.05 -6.25
CA LEU A 48 -1.73 1.23 -5.91
C LEU A 48 -0.45 1.80 -6.52
N GLU A 49 -0.50 2.25 -7.77
CA GLU A 49 0.63 2.89 -8.43
C GLU A 49 1.04 4.20 -7.73
N ALA A 50 0.06 5.05 -7.38
CA ALA A 50 0.31 6.27 -6.62
C ALA A 50 0.95 5.98 -5.25
N GLU A 51 0.49 4.91 -4.57
CA GLU A 51 1.06 4.48 -3.30
C GLU A 51 2.50 3.94 -3.47
N MET A 52 2.77 3.20 -4.52
CA MET A 52 4.14 2.75 -4.82
C MET A 52 5.08 3.92 -5.08
N GLN A 53 4.62 4.94 -5.81
CA GLN A 53 5.40 6.16 -6.05
C GLN A 53 5.64 6.94 -4.74
N ARG A 54 4.62 7.02 -3.87
CA ARG A 54 4.76 7.64 -2.56
C ARG A 54 5.79 6.92 -1.70
N MET A 55 5.75 5.59 -1.66
CA MET A 55 6.74 4.77 -0.96
C MET A 55 8.15 4.99 -1.50
N GLU A 56 8.29 5.08 -2.81
CA GLU A 56 9.58 5.36 -3.44
C GLU A 56 10.16 6.71 -3.01
N GLN A 57 9.30 7.73 -2.89
CA GLN A 57 9.70 9.05 -2.37
C GLN A 57 10.08 8.99 -0.87
N MET A 58 9.38 8.20 -0.06
CA MET A 58 9.73 8.02 1.35
C MET A 58 11.09 7.37 1.54
N MET A 59 11.48 6.47 0.64
CA MET A 59 12.77 5.76 0.67
C MET A 59 13.96 6.58 0.15
N GLN A 60 13.77 7.84 -0.20
CA GLN A 60 14.86 8.67 -0.77
C GLN A 60 16.05 8.86 0.20
N TYR A 61 15.79 8.90 1.51
CA TYR A 61 16.85 9.02 2.51
C TYR A 61 17.63 7.73 2.66
N GLU A 62 16.95 6.60 2.71
CA GLU A 62 17.54 5.28 2.76
C GLU A 62 18.45 5.06 1.56
N LYS A 63 17.99 5.39 0.35
CA LYS A 63 18.78 5.31 -0.88
C LYS A 63 19.99 6.25 -0.86
N LYS A 64 19.80 7.48 -0.40
CA LYS A 64 20.88 8.48 -0.34
C LYS A 64 22.03 8.06 0.58
N TYR A 65 21.71 7.39 1.69
CA TYR A 65 22.68 7.04 2.73
C TYR A 65 23.01 5.53 2.78
N GLU A 66 22.51 4.75 1.84
CA GLU A 66 22.71 3.30 1.75
C GLU A 66 24.19 2.90 1.77
N HIS A 67 25.07 3.74 1.19
CA HIS A 67 26.52 3.53 1.15
C HIS A 67 27.18 3.60 2.53
N LEU A 68 26.52 4.18 3.54
CA LEU A 68 27.04 4.26 4.92
C LEU A 68 26.72 3.00 5.75
N GLY A 69 25.94 2.05 5.20
CA GLY A 69 25.55 0.81 5.87
C GLY A 69 24.08 0.78 6.28
N TYR A 70 23.79 0.44 7.53
CA TYR A 70 22.43 0.37 8.04
C TYR A 70 21.92 1.75 8.49
N LEU A 71 20.69 2.07 8.11
CA LEU A 71 19.99 3.26 8.59
C LEU A 71 18.99 2.84 9.67
N CYS A 72 19.02 3.58 10.77
CA CYS A 72 18.12 3.38 11.91
C CYS A 72 17.19 4.58 12.03
N GLY A 73 15.88 4.33 11.98
CA GLY A 73 14.85 5.32 12.32
C GLY A 73 14.56 5.26 13.82
N ILE A 74 14.49 6.42 14.49
CA ILE A 74 14.19 6.52 15.92
C ILE A 74 13.03 7.48 16.10
N ASP A 75 12.06 7.08 16.91
CA ASP A 75 10.93 7.94 17.30
C ASP A 75 10.50 7.65 18.74
N GLU A 76 9.76 8.58 19.35
CA GLU A 76 9.28 8.46 20.73
C GLU A 76 7.77 8.72 20.83
N VAL A 77 7.16 8.20 21.89
CA VAL A 77 5.76 8.41 22.27
C VAL A 77 5.66 8.67 23.77
N GLY A 78 4.67 9.47 24.15
CA GLY A 78 4.43 9.80 25.56
C GLY A 78 5.12 11.07 26.08
N ARG A 79 5.70 11.87 25.20
CA ARG A 79 6.38 13.13 25.56
C ARG A 79 5.43 14.26 25.98
N GLY A 80 4.19 14.28 25.40
CA GLY A 80 3.21 15.35 25.67
C GLY A 80 2.46 15.26 27.01
N PRO A 81 2.10 14.07 27.53
CA PRO A 81 1.41 13.92 28.80
C PRO A 81 2.26 14.41 30.00
N LEU A 82 1.60 15.06 30.99
CA LEU A 82 2.26 15.49 32.22
C LEU A 82 2.73 14.34 33.12
N ALA A 83 2.05 13.18 33.01
CA ALA A 83 2.40 11.96 33.74
C ALA A 83 2.20 10.75 32.81
N GLY A 84 3.12 9.79 32.90
CA GLY A 84 3.12 8.57 32.12
C GLY A 84 4.50 8.24 31.58
N PRO A 85 4.69 7.04 31.02
CA PRO A 85 5.97 6.64 30.46
C PRO A 85 6.23 7.34 29.12
N VAL A 86 7.51 7.61 28.84
CA VAL A 86 8.01 7.91 27.51
C VAL A 86 8.62 6.63 26.95
N VAL A 87 8.21 6.24 25.74
CA VAL A 87 8.74 5.06 25.06
C VAL A 87 9.42 5.51 23.78
N ALA A 88 10.66 5.10 23.57
CA ALA A 88 11.39 5.31 22.33
C ALA A 88 11.59 3.97 21.62
N CYS A 89 11.51 4.00 20.30
CA CYS A 89 11.75 2.84 19.45
C CYS A 89 12.81 3.18 18.39
N ALA A 90 13.67 2.20 18.12
CA ALA A 90 14.64 2.26 17.03
C ALA A 90 14.40 1.10 16.09
N VAL A 91 14.31 1.39 14.79
CA VAL A 91 13.99 0.40 13.75
C VAL A 91 15.03 0.45 12.64
N ILE A 92 15.53 -0.71 12.24
CA ILE A 92 16.34 -0.91 11.06
C ILE A 92 15.56 -1.80 10.11
N LEU A 93 15.13 -1.25 8.98
CA LEU A 93 14.42 -2.03 7.96
C LEU A 93 15.42 -2.73 7.03
N PRO A 94 15.09 -3.93 6.53
CA PRO A 94 15.84 -4.56 5.46
C PRO A 94 15.92 -3.64 4.23
N LYS A 95 17.01 -3.77 3.46
CA LYS A 95 17.15 -3.00 2.22
C LYS A 95 15.97 -3.25 1.28
N ASN A 96 15.50 -2.19 0.64
CA ASN A 96 14.35 -2.22 -0.27
C ASN A 96 13.01 -2.68 0.33
N SER A 97 12.86 -2.62 1.65
CA SER A 97 11.56 -2.86 2.30
C SER A 97 10.52 -1.88 1.80
N LYS A 98 9.37 -2.39 1.37
CA LYS A 98 8.22 -1.59 0.94
C LYS A 98 6.99 -2.06 1.70
N ILE A 99 6.65 -1.36 2.77
CA ILE A 99 5.42 -1.60 3.54
C ILE A 99 4.37 -0.61 3.03
N LEU A 100 3.47 -1.08 2.17
CA LEU A 100 2.43 -0.25 1.57
C LEU A 100 1.54 0.38 2.65
N TYR A 101 1.17 1.64 2.44
CA TYR A 101 0.33 2.45 3.34
C TYR A 101 0.97 2.82 4.68
N LEU A 102 2.24 2.49 4.91
CA LEU A 102 2.97 2.97 6.08
C LEU A 102 3.06 4.50 6.05
N ASN A 103 2.76 5.13 7.20
CA ASN A 103 2.80 6.57 7.36
C ASN A 103 2.98 6.93 8.84
N ASP A 104 3.19 8.22 9.14
CA ASP A 104 3.16 8.74 10.50
C ASP A 104 1.91 8.24 11.25
N SER A 105 2.07 7.76 12.48
CA SER A 105 1.00 7.18 13.29
C SER A 105 -0.19 8.12 13.47
N LYS A 106 0.05 9.44 13.47
CA LYS A 106 -0.99 10.49 13.59
C LYS A 106 -1.86 10.59 12.32
N LYS A 107 -1.36 10.13 11.18
CA LYS A 107 -2.07 10.11 9.89
C LYS A 107 -2.81 8.80 9.64
N LEU A 108 -2.65 7.82 10.51
CA LEU A 108 -3.27 6.49 10.40
C LEU A 108 -4.39 6.33 11.43
N THR A 109 -5.49 5.69 11.01
CA THR A 109 -6.53 5.25 11.96
C THR A 109 -5.99 4.12 12.85
N ALA A 110 -6.60 3.92 14.02
CA ALA A 110 -6.24 2.83 14.91
C ALA A 110 -6.32 1.47 14.20
N ALA A 111 -7.41 1.22 13.47
CA ALA A 111 -7.58 -0.03 12.70
C ALA A 111 -6.46 -0.22 11.65
N LYS A 112 -6.02 0.84 10.99
CA LYS A 112 -4.93 0.75 10.00
C LYS A 112 -3.57 0.50 10.65
N ARG A 113 -3.33 1.05 11.84
CA ARG A 113 -2.11 0.75 12.62
C ARG A 113 -2.05 -0.72 13.03
N GLU A 114 -3.17 -1.28 13.53
CA GLU A 114 -3.28 -2.70 13.86
C GLU A 114 -3.03 -3.61 12.65
N GLU A 115 -3.64 -3.28 11.51
CA GLU A 115 -3.42 -4.02 10.26
C GLU A 115 -1.94 -4.02 9.83
N LEU A 116 -1.26 -2.88 9.94
CA LEU A 116 0.15 -2.75 9.55
C LEU A 116 1.12 -3.36 10.56
N TYR A 117 0.68 -3.61 11.79
CA TYR A 117 1.50 -4.22 12.83
C TYR A 117 1.88 -5.68 12.50
N ASP A 118 1.02 -6.37 11.75
CA ASP A 118 1.20 -7.78 11.39
C ASP A 118 1.96 -7.98 10.06
N VAL A 119 2.42 -6.91 9.41
CA VAL A 119 3.18 -6.92 8.16
C VAL A 119 4.69 -6.91 8.42
#